data_c83073291ac80c555b6203ea904d7a80
#
_entry.id   c83073291ac80c555b6203ea904d7a80
#
_cell.length_a   1.000
_cell.length_b   1.000
_cell.length_c   1.000
_cell.angle_alpha   90.00
_cell.angle_beta   90.00
_cell.angle_gamma   90.00
#
_symmetry.space_group_name_H-M   'P 1'
#
loop_
_entity.id
_entity.type
_entity.pdbx_description
1 polymer ?
#
loop_
_entity_poly.entity_id
_entity_poly.type
_entity_poly.pdbx_seq_one_letter_code
_entity_poly.pdbx_strand_id
1 'polypeptide(L)'
;MLRTRELIPGRAVRLVPKKALVVLVIAIGFPGSVMLMANDANAQEARTAASMAALQDKTAKLGAPKIQGTEEVGGKSVPVLYFGSTKMNNNFTLVDEVAKEGGPGMAVTLFVKAGLPLEQHAPIEEYIRVATTVRLPDGRRAVGTVMGSPALGSIKAGYPYFGEVELLGNAYITRYEPIKDASGETIGAYFVGYKK
;
A
#
# COMPACT_ATOMS: atom_id res chain seq x y z
N MET A 1 8.91 -30.50 -65.28
CA MET A 1 9.49 -31.02 -64.03
C MET A 1 8.86 -30.28 -62.86
N LEU A 2 7.81 -30.86 -62.35
CA LEU A 2 7.07 -30.32 -61.21
C LEU A 2 7.64 -30.94 -59.91
N ARG A 3 8.16 -30.08 -58.99
CA ARG A 3 8.54 -30.50 -57.61
C ARG A 3 7.36 -30.27 -56.68
N THR A 4 6.78 -31.34 -56.25
CA THR A 4 5.81 -31.41 -55.17
C THR A 4 6.46 -30.98 -53.82
N ARG A 5 5.89 -29.98 -53.16
CA ARG A 5 6.24 -29.62 -51.77
C ARG A 5 5.42 -30.51 -50.84
N GLU A 6 6.10 -31.32 -50.05
CA GLU A 6 5.49 -32.06 -48.93
C GLU A 6 5.06 -31.09 -47.82
N LEU A 7 3.82 -31.23 -47.38
CA LEU A 7 3.24 -30.56 -46.21
C LEU A 7 3.65 -31.31 -44.94
N ILE A 8 4.37 -30.63 -44.08
CA ILE A 8 4.70 -31.13 -42.73
C ILE A 8 3.46 -30.98 -41.87
N PRO A 9 2.94 -32.04 -41.19
CA PRO A 9 1.77 -31.92 -40.33
C PRO A 9 2.13 -31.19 -39.04
N GLY A 10 1.31 -30.18 -38.70
CA GLY A 10 1.42 -29.35 -37.53
C GLY A 10 1.36 -30.17 -36.22
N ARG A 11 2.33 -29.93 -35.38
CA ARG A 11 2.44 -30.47 -34.03
C ARG A 11 1.39 -29.76 -33.14
N ALA A 12 0.33 -30.47 -32.75
CA ALA A 12 -0.66 -29.99 -31.83
C ALA A 12 -0.01 -29.68 -30.47
N VAL A 13 -0.06 -28.41 -30.06
CA VAL A 13 0.35 -27.98 -28.71
C VAL A 13 -0.74 -28.47 -27.74
N ARG A 14 -0.41 -29.52 -27.00
CA ARG A 14 -1.26 -30.01 -25.92
C ARG A 14 -1.23 -29.00 -24.77
N LEU A 15 -2.35 -28.28 -24.58
CA LEU A 15 -2.56 -27.51 -23.32
C LEU A 15 -2.55 -28.49 -22.15
N VAL A 16 -1.54 -28.36 -21.29
CA VAL A 16 -1.49 -29.06 -20.01
C VAL A 16 -2.41 -28.30 -19.06
N PRO A 17 -3.48 -28.93 -18.50
CA PRO A 17 -4.29 -28.28 -17.48
C PRO A 17 -3.44 -28.05 -16.25
N LYS A 18 -3.45 -26.82 -15.72
CA LYS A 18 -2.87 -26.47 -14.42
C LYS A 18 -3.57 -27.33 -13.36
N LYS A 19 -2.96 -28.44 -12.98
CA LYS A 19 -3.39 -29.23 -11.84
C LYS A 19 -3.18 -28.37 -10.60
N ALA A 20 -4.27 -28.04 -9.93
CA ALA A 20 -4.21 -27.52 -8.57
C ALA A 20 -3.42 -28.53 -7.73
N LEU A 21 -2.30 -28.08 -7.19
CA LEU A 21 -1.49 -28.86 -6.25
C LEU A 21 -2.27 -28.90 -4.92
N VAL A 22 -3.07 -29.94 -4.75
CA VAL A 22 -3.63 -30.26 -3.43
C VAL A 22 -2.49 -30.84 -2.62
N VAL A 23 -1.90 -30.03 -1.76
CA VAL A 23 -0.96 -30.51 -0.75
C VAL A 23 -1.77 -31.25 0.31
N LEU A 24 -1.82 -32.56 0.19
CA LEU A 24 -2.35 -33.45 1.23
C LEU A 24 -1.31 -33.50 2.35
N VAL A 25 -1.46 -32.64 3.37
CA VAL A 25 -0.70 -32.77 4.63
C VAL A 25 -1.36 -33.86 5.47
N ILE A 26 -0.73 -35.00 5.52
CA ILE A 26 -1.10 -36.04 6.49
C ILE A 26 -0.57 -35.59 7.85
N ALA A 27 -1.41 -34.92 8.63
CA ALA A 27 -1.12 -34.54 10.01
C ALA A 27 -1.50 -35.66 10.93
N ILE A 28 -0.50 -36.36 11.45
CA ILE A 28 -0.65 -37.23 12.63
C ILE A 28 -0.60 -36.32 13.85
N GLY A 29 -1.77 -36.09 14.47
CA GLY A 29 -1.91 -35.52 15.81
C GLY A 29 -1.81 -33.98 15.94
N PHE A 30 -2.95 -33.35 16.02
CA PHE A 30 -3.39 -31.98 16.38
C PHE A 30 -4.03 -31.19 15.24
N PRO A 31 -5.32 -31.46 14.91
CA PRO A 31 -5.96 -30.77 13.79
C PRO A 31 -6.62 -29.44 14.13
N GLY A 32 -6.53 -28.94 15.37
CA GLY A 32 -7.30 -27.74 15.77
C GLY A 32 -6.61 -26.39 15.57
N SER A 33 -5.30 -26.31 15.83
CA SER A 33 -4.63 -25.01 15.99
C SER A 33 -4.13 -24.38 14.67
N VAL A 34 -3.76 -25.17 13.69
CA VAL A 34 -3.20 -24.64 12.42
C VAL A 34 -4.29 -24.05 11.51
N MET A 35 -5.50 -24.60 11.55
CA MET A 35 -6.60 -24.13 10.71
C MET A 35 -7.23 -22.83 11.21
N LEU A 36 -7.20 -22.55 12.52
CA LEU A 36 -7.67 -21.29 13.09
C LEU A 36 -6.76 -20.13 12.71
N MET A 37 -5.43 -20.30 12.78
CA MET A 37 -4.48 -19.22 12.47
C MET A 37 -4.49 -18.81 11.01
N ALA A 38 -4.72 -19.73 10.08
CA ALA A 38 -4.83 -19.42 8.66
C ALA A 38 -6.10 -18.59 8.34
N ASN A 39 -7.20 -18.83 9.03
CA ASN A 39 -8.44 -18.07 8.88
C ASN A 39 -8.30 -16.63 9.39
N ASP A 40 -7.60 -16.40 10.49
CA ASP A 40 -7.40 -15.07 11.06
C ASP A 40 -6.51 -14.20 10.16
N ALA A 41 -5.41 -14.76 9.63
CA ALA A 41 -4.53 -14.06 8.71
C ALA A 41 -5.24 -13.65 7.41
N ASN A 42 -6.02 -14.55 6.82
CA ASN A 42 -6.81 -14.27 5.62
C ASN A 42 -7.91 -13.21 5.88
N ALA A 43 -8.55 -13.26 7.05
CA ALA A 43 -9.55 -12.26 7.44
C ALA A 43 -8.93 -10.87 7.62
N GLN A 44 -7.74 -10.78 8.20
CA GLN A 44 -7.01 -9.53 8.37
C GLN A 44 -6.53 -8.95 7.03
N GLU A 45 -6.04 -9.81 6.14
CA GLU A 45 -5.68 -9.40 4.78
C GLU A 45 -6.89 -8.87 4.01
N ALA A 46 -8.00 -9.59 4.02
CA ALA A 46 -9.24 -9.17 3.37
C ALA A 46 -9.76 -7.85 3.94
N ARG A 47 -9.71 -7.67 5.26
CA ARG A 47 -10.15 -6.44 5.94
C ARG A 47 -9.29 -5.25 5.53
N THR A 48 -7.96 -5.39 5.54
CA THR A 48 -7.06 -4.30 5.10
C THR A 48 -7.20 -4.00 3.61
N ALA A 49 -7.42 -5.02 2.77
CA ALA A 49 -7.67 -4.84 1.34
C ALA A 49 -8.96 -4.06 1.08
N ALA A 50 -10.05 -4.40 1.76
CA ALA A 50 -11.33 -3.68 1.64
C ALA A 50 -11.20 -2.20 2.08
N SER A 51 -10.48 -1.94 3.17
CA SER A 51 -10.25 -0.58 3.66
C SER A 51 -9.34 0.23 2.72
N MET A 52 -8.35 -0.42 2.10
CA MET A 52 -7.51 0.21 1.09
C MET A 52 -8.32 0.57 -0.15
N ALA A 53 -9.17 -0.34 -0.63
CA ALA A 53 -10.07 -0.07 -1.75
C ALA A 53 -11.00 1.11 -1.46
N ALA A 54 -11.58 1.19 -0.26
CA ALA A 54 -12.42 2.31 0.14
C ALA A 54 -11.67 3.65 0.15
N LEU A 55 -10.42 3.67 0.63
CA LEU A 55 -9.56 4.86 0.59
C LEU A 55 -9.25 5.28 -0.86
N GLN A 56 -8.90 4.31 -1.71
CA GLN A 56 -8.61 4.56 -3.12
C GLN A 56 -9.84 5.04 -3.89
N ASP A 57 -11.02 4.45 -3.67
CA ASP A 57 -12.27 4.88 -4.30
C ASP A 57 -12.63 6.31 -3.94
N LYS A 58 -12.47 6.69 -2.66
CA LYS A 58 -12.72 8.06 -2.22
C LYS A 58 -11.74 9.05 -2.84
N THR A 59 -10.46 8.72 -2.92
CA THR A 59 -9.46 9.58 -3.58
C THR A 59 -9.67 9.67 -5.08
N ALA A 60 -10.04 8.57 -5.75
CA ALA A 60 -10.32 8.54 -7.18
C ALA A 60 -11.50 9.45 -7.56
N LYS A 61 -12.53 9.56 -6.70
CA LYS A 61 -13.66 10.48 -6.88
C LYS A 61 -13.26 11.96 -6.81
N LEU A 62 -12.14 12.28 -6.14
CA LEU A 62 -11.60 13.65 -6.11
C LEU A 62 -10.80 13.99 -7.38
N GLY A 63 -10.30 12.99 -8.09
CA GLY A 63 -9.56 13.12 -9.35
C GLY A 63 -8.17 12.50 -9.30
N ALA A 64 -7.42 12.64 -10.40
CA ALA A 64 -6.08 12.06 -10.53
C ALA A 64 -5.11 12.65 -9.51
N PRO A 65 -4.20 11.83 -8.94
CA PRO A 65 -3.18 12.31 -8.01
C PRO A 65 -2.10 13.11 -8.74
N LYS A 66 -1.63 14.16 -8.09
CA LYS A 66 -0.54 15.03 -8.58
C LYS A 66 0.18 15.73 -7.45
N ILE A 67 1.40 16.17 -7.74
CA ILE A 67 2.19 17.05 -6.88
C ILE A 67 2.19 18.45 -7.46
N GLN A 68 1.99 19.47 -6.61
CA GLN A 68 2.05 20.86 -7.03
C GLN A 68 2.47 21.80 -5.88
N GLY A 69 3.64 22.41 -6.01
CA GLY A 69 4.20 23.30 -4.98
C GLY A 69 4.73 22.56 -3.76
N THR A 70 5.04 23.31 -2.72
CA THR A 70 5.56 22.83 -1.44
C THR A 70 4.85 23.53 -0.29
N GLU A 71 4.75 22.87 0.87
CA GLU A 71 4.28 23.48 2.11
C GLU A 71 4.94 22.84 3.33
N GLU A 72 4.85 23.51 4.47
CA GLU A 72 5.33 23.03 5.77
C GLU A 72 4.38 21.98 6.35
N VAL A 73 4.92 20.78 6.64
CA VAL A 73 4.21 19.69 7.31
C VAL A 73 5.08 19.13 8.42
N GLY A 74 4.67 19.35 9.67
CA GLY A 74 5.42 18.89 10.84
C GLY A 74 6.86 19.42 10.91
N GLY A 75 7.09 20.67 10.49
CA GLY A 75 8.41 21.31 10.46
C GLY A 75 9.30 20.91 9.29
N LYS A 76 8.73 20.28 8.27
CA LYS A 76 9.44 19.90 7.03
C LYS A 76 8.75 20.54 5.82
N SER A 77 9.54 21.15 4.92
CA SER A 77 9.05 21.58 3.60
C SER A 77 8.93 20.36 2.69
N VAL A 78 7.71 20.03 2.28
CA VAL A 78 7.42 18.84 1.48
C VAL A 78 6.53 19.20 0.29
N PRO A 79 6.58 18.40 -0.81
CA PRO A 79 5.66 18.55 -1.93
C PRO A 79 4.21 18.46 -1.47
N VAL A 80 3.33 19.21 -2.13
CA VAL A 80 1.88 19.17 -1.82
C VAL A 80 1.20 18.14 -2.70
N LEU A 81 0.59 17.12 -2.06
CA LEU A 81 -0.20 16.08 -2.71
C LEU A 81 -1.63 16.58 -2.94
N TYR A 82 -2.10 16.41 -4.16
CA TYR A 82 -3.50 16.66 -4.56
C TYR A 82 -4.11 15.41 -5.16
N PHE A 83 -5.44 15.27 -4.98
CA PHE A 83 -6.30 14.47 -5.84
C PHE A 83 -7.26 15.43 -6.57
N GLY A 84 -7.14 15.52 -7.90
CA GLY A 84 -7.81 16.56 -8.68
C GLY A 84 -7.42 17.97 -8.23
N SER A 85 -8.38 18.73 -7.70
CA SER A 85 -8.17 20.05 -7.08
C SER A 85 -8.08 20.01 -5.56
N THR A 86 -8.27 18.87 -4.92
CA THR A 86 -8.33 18.74 -3.46
C THR A 86 -6.93 18.52 -2.87
N LYS A 87 -6.50 19.46 -2.03
CA LYS A 87 -5.23 19.37 -1.29
C LYS A 87 -5.35 18.37 -0.15
N MET A 88 -4.33 17.49 -0.02
CA MET A 88 -4.28 16.46 1.03
C MET A 88 -3.39 16.82 2.22
N ASN A 89 -2.30 17.55 1.99
CA ASN A 89 -1.40 17.95 3.08
C ASN A 89 -2.18 18.73 4.16
N ASN A 90 -2.05 18.32 5.42
CA ASN A 90 -2.75 18.88 6.57
C ASN A 90 -4.31 18.87 6.46
N ASN A 91 -4.86 18.10 5.52
CA ASN A 91 -6.29 17.89 5.38
C ASN A 91 -6.65 16.49 5.90
N PHE A 92 -7.39 16.43 7.00
CA PHE A 92 -7.65 15.16 7.69
C PHE A 92 -9.05 14.58 7.42
N THR A 93 -9.92 15.34 6.75
CA THR A 93 -11.33 14.96 6.53
C THR A 93 -11.45 13.56 5.95
N LEU A 94 -10.73 13.29 4.84
CA LEU A 94 -10.81 12.01 4.14
C LEU A 94 -10.26 10.84 4.98
N VAL A 95 -9.11 11.02 5.63
CA VAL A 95 -8.50 9.96 6.45
C VAL A 95 -9.33 9.65 7.70
N ASP A 96 -9.96 10.67 8.32
CA ASP A 96 -10.84 10.50 9.47
C ASP A 96 -12.14 9.77 9.07
N GLU A 97 -12.70 10.11 7.92
CA GLU A 97 -13.91 9.48 7.38
C GLU A 97 -13.68 8.00 7.11
N VAL A 98 -12.60 7.66 6.39
CA VAL A 98 -12.23 6.26 6.09
C VAL A 98 -11.94 5.47 7.36
N ALA A 99 -11.24 6.06 8.33
CA ALA A 99 -10.96 5.39 9.61
C ALA A 99 -12.23 5.13 10.41
N LYS A 100 -13.19 6.07 10.40
CA LYS A 100 -14.49 5.90 11.04
C LYS A 100 -15.29 4.76 10.42
N GLU A 101 -15.31 4.67 9.09
CA GLU A 101 -15.99 3.60 8.35
C GLU A 101 -15.36 2.23 8.60
N GLY A 102 -14.03 2.15 8.69
CA GLY A 102 -13.30 0.91 8.97
C GLY A 102 -13.41 0.43 10.42
N GLY A 103 -13.91 1.29 11.31
CA GLY A 103 -14.22 0.96 12.71
C GLY A 103 -13.04 1.07 13.68
N PRO A 104 -13.24 0.60 14.91
CA PRO A 104 -12.25 0.75 15.99
C PRO A 104 -10.88 0.15 15.63
N GLY A 105 -9.82 0.87 16.05
CA GLY A 105 -8.42 0.44 15.84
C GLY A 105 -7.86 0.70 14.45
N MET A 106 -8.69 1.23 13.52
CA MET A 106 -8.21 1.57 12.18
C MET A 106 -7.38 2.85 12.18
N ALA A 107 -6.24 2.78 11.50
CA ALA A 107 -5.39 3.92 11.18
C ALA A 107 -5.30 4.11 9.67
N VAL A 108 -5.34 5.37 9.23
CA VAL A 108 -5.27 5.75 7.81
C VAL A 108 -4.23 6.84 7.64
N THR A 109 -3.43 6.78 6.58
CA THR A 109 -2.42 7.79 6.27
C THR A 109 -2.26 7.97 4.76
N LEU A 110 -2.01 9.20 4.36
CA LEU A 110 -1.46 9.56 3.06
C LEU A 110 -0.02 10.04 3.26
N PHE A 111 0.89 9.50 2.45
CA PHE A 111 2.29 9.92 2.38
C PHE A 111 2.55 10.63 1.06
N VAL A 112 3.45 11.60 1.08
CA VAL A 112 4.04 12.17 -0.13
C VAL A 112 5.50 11.77 -0.24
N LYS A 113 5.96 11.49 -1.46
CA LYS A 113 7.38 11.29 -1.77
C LYS A 113 8.08 12.65 -1.71
N ALA A 114 9.06 12.78 -0.84
CA ALA A 114 9.88 13.97 -0.69
C ALA A 114 11.34 13.63 -0.99
N GLY A 115 11.98 14.41 -1.86
CA GLY A 115 13.42 14.39 -2.01
C GLY A 115 14.01 15.38 -1.01
N LEU A 116 14.83 14.92 -0.08
CA LEU A 116 15.62 15.81 0.75
C LEU A 116 16.91 16.15 -0.02
N PRO A 117 17.18 17.43 -0.33
CA PRO A 117 18.47 17.82 -0.90
C PRO A 117 19.54 17.57 0.18
N LEU A 118 20.42 16.64 -0.06
CA LEU A 118 21.68 16.54 0.66
C LEU A 118 22.70 17.37 -0.10
N GLU A 119 23.36 18.29 0.58
CA GLU A 119 24.34 19.23 -0.02
C GLU A 119 25.53 18.54 -0.71
N GLN A 120 25.71 17.22 -0.57
CA GLN A 120 26.86 16.48 -1.13
C GLN A 120 26.57 15.04 -1.61
N HIS A 121 25.31 14.55 -1.59
CA HIS A 121 24.99 13.16 -1.96
C HIS A 121 23.67 13.10 -2.76
N ALA A 122 23.41 11.97 -3.39
CA ALA A 122 22.14 11.74 -4.08
C ALA A 122 20.95 11.96 -3.12
N PRO A 123 19.85 12.57 -3.59
CA PRO A 123 18.71 12.87 -2.73
C PRO A 123 18.16 11.60 -2.08
N ILE A 124 18.02 11.63 -0.76
CA ILE A 124 17.34 10.54 -0.04
C ILE A 124 15.85 10.70 -0.27
N GLU A 125 15.25 9.71 -0.94
CA GLU A 125 13.80 9.64 -1.08
C GLU A 125 13.19 9.21 0.25
N GLU A 126 12.40 10.10 0.85
CA GLU A 126 11.58 9.83 2.02
C GLU A 126 10.09 9.90 1.66
N TYR A 127 9.28 9.17 2.41
CA TYR A 127 7.82 9.26 2.33
C TYR A 127 7.32 9.88 3.62
N ILE A 128 6.81 11.12 3.53
CA ILE A 128 6.42 11.94 4.67
C ILE A 128 4.90 11.85 4.87
N ARG A 129 4.43 11.63 6.10
CA ARG A 129 3.01 11.66 6.44
C ARG A 129 2.46 13.07 6.29
N VAL A 130 1.52 13.26 5.37
CA VAL A 130 0.91 14.57 5.11
C VAL A 130 -0.54 14.66 5.59
N ALA A 131 -1.24 13.53 5.67
CA ALA A 131 -2.54 13.39 6.31
C ALA A 131 -2.61 12.05 7.04
N THR A 132 -3.05 12.04 8.31
CA THR A 132 -3.04 10.81 9.10
C THR A 132 -4.00 10.85 10.28
N THR A 133 -4.55 9.69 10.64
CA THR A 133 -5.26 9.50 11.93
C THR A 133 -4.33 9.04 13.04
N VAL A 134 -3.09 8.60 12.71
CA VAL A 134 -2.09 8.19 13.71
C VAL A 134 -1.70 9.38 14.57
N ARG A 135 -1.60 9.15 15.88
CA ARG A 135 -1.25 10.18 16.87
C ARG A 135 0.07 9.85 17.55
N LEU A 136 0.82 10.91 17.85
CA LEU A 136 1.99 10.89 18.71
C LEU A 136 1.57 10.68 20.17
N PRO A 137 2.50 10.33 21.07
CA PRO A 137 2.20 10.19 22.52
C PRO A 137 1.61 11.44 23.17
N ASP A 138 1.90 12.63 22.64
CA ASP A 138 1.36 13.92 23.08
C ASP A 138 -0.04 14.24 22.52
N GLY A 139 -0.65 13.32 21.78
CA GLY A 139 -1.97 13.44 21.18
C GLY A 139 -2.01 14.16 19.82
N ARG A 140 -0.94 14.84 19.40
CA ARG A 140 -0.88 15.48 18.07
C ARG A 140 -0.87 14.42 16.96
N ARG A 141 -1.34 14.78 15.77
CA ARG A 141 -1.23 13.90 14.60
C ARG A 141 0.24 13.74 14.20
N ALA A 142 0.61 12.54 13.78
CA ALA A 142 1.97 12.19 13.42
C ALA A 142 2.39 12.71 12.03
N VAL A 143 1.87 13.88 11.61
CA VAL A 143 2.27 14.54 10.35
C VAL A 143 3.74 14.96 10.41
N GLY A 144 4.42 14.96 9.26
CA GLY A 144 5.84 15.25 9.15
C GLY A 144 6.75 14.07 9.50
N THR A 145 6.23 12.98 10.06
CA THR A 145 7.03 11.78 10.33
C THR A 145 7.22 10.93 9.07
N VAL A 146 8.32 10.18 9.03
CA VAL A 146 8.75 9.38 7.87
C VAL A 146 8.11 8.00 7.92
N MET A 147 7.87 7.41 6.73
CA MET A 147 7.53 6.00 6.59
C MET A 147 8.73 5.14 7.01
N GLY A 148 8.50 4.19 7.91
CA GLY A 148 9.52 3.24 8.36
C GLY A 148 9.61 1.97 7.49
N SER A 149 10.65 1.19 7.71
CA SER A 149 10.74 -0.20 7.26
C SER A 149 9.66 -1.05 7.97
N PRO A 150 9.16 -2.15 7.36
CA PRO A 150 9.62 -2.78 6.12
C PRO A 150 8.93 -2.27 4.84
N ALA A 151 7.82 -1.52 4.95
CA ALA A 151 7.03 -1.09 3.79
C ALA A 151 7.78 -0.19 2.80
N LEU A 152 8.76 0.60 3.29
CA LEU A 152 9.50 1.58 2.50
C LEU A 152 10.14 1.00 1.25
N GLY A 153 10.78 -0.18 1.36
CA GLY A 153 11.43 -0.84 0.22
C GLY A 153 10.45 -1.22 -0.89
N SER A 154 9.30 -1.78 -0.52
CA SER A 154 8.24 -2.15 -1.47
C SER A 154 7.67 -0.92 -2.18
N ILE A 155 7.35 0.13 -1.43
CA ILE A 155 6.79 1.37 -1.98
C ILE A 155 7.76 2.08 -2.91
N LYS A 156 9.06 2.16 -2.57
CA LYS A 156 10.10 2.70 -3.47
C LYS A 156 10.21 1.92 -4.77
N ALA A 157 10.04 0.62 -4.72
CA ALA A 157 10.01 -0.24 -5.91
C ALA A 157 8.67 -0.20 -6.68
N GLY A 158 7.68 0.58 -6.22
CA GLY A 158 6.37 0.73 -6.85
C GLY A 158 5.40 -0.42 -6.60
N TYR A 159 5.65 -1.26 -5.58
CA TYR A 159 4.84 -2.41 -5.20
C TYR A 159 4.10 -2.20 -3.88
N PRO A 160 2.92 -2.84 -3.69
CA PRO A 160 2.22 -2.84 -2.43
C PRO A 160 2.99 -3.64 -1.36
N TYR A 161 2.71 -3.33 -0.10
CA TYR A 161 3.18 -4.09 1.06
C TYR A 161 1.97 -4.48 1.94
N PHE A 162 1.95 -5.72 2.38
CA PHE A 162 1.03 -6.22 3.41
C PHE A 162 1.85 -6.92 4.50
N GLY A 163 1.56 -6.62 5.75
CA GLY A 163 2.24 -7.26 6.89
C GLY A 163 2.11 -6.49 8.19
N GLU A 164 2.74 -7.05 9.20
CA GLU A 164 2.81 -6.40 10.51
C GLU A 164 3.87 -5.30 10.52
N VAL A 165 3.52 -4.17 11.12
CA VAL A 165 4.42 -3.02 11.30
C VAL A 165 4.22 -2.46 12.71
N GLU A 166 5.32 -2.10 13.37
CA GLU A 166 5.26 -1.32 14.59
C GLU A 166 5.13 0.17 14.26
N LEU A 167 4.08 0.79 14.77
CA LEU A 167 3.83 2.22 14.65
C LEU A 167 3.80 2.86 16.03
N LEU A 168 4.81 3.67 16.33
CA LEU A 168 4.88 4.42 17.59
C LEU A 168 4.65 3.53 18.83
N GLY A 169 5.32 2.36 18.87
CA GLY A 169 5.23 1.39 19.96
C GLY A 169 3.99 0.50 19.97
N ASN A 170 3.19 0.51 18.91
CA ASN A 170 2.02 -0.37 18.77
C ASN A 170 2.12 -1.22 17.51
N ALA A 171 1.78 -2.51 17.62
CA ALA A 171 1.72 -3.43 16.49
C ALA A 171 0.42 -3.22 15.70
N TYR A 172 0.56 -3.18 14.37
CA TYR A 172 -0.54 -3.06 13.41
C TYR A 172 -0.40 -4.11 12.31
N ILE A 173 -1.52 -4.67 11.87
CA ILE A 173 -1.59 -5.35 10.57
C ILE A 173 -1.91 -4.28 9.54
N THR A 174 -1.07 -4.16 8.51
CA THR A 174 -1.06 -3.00 7.63
C THR A 174 -1.04 -3.38 6.16
N ARG A 175 -1.61 -2.49 5.36
CA ARG A 175 -1.43 -2.48 3.91
C ARG A 175 -0.98 -1.09 3.47
N TYR A 176 0.06 -1.06 2.63
CA TYR A 176 0.55 0.13 1.94
C TYR A 176 0.41 -0.08 0.45
N GLU A 177 0.04 0.95 -0.29
CA GLU A 177 0.02 0.92 -1.75
C GLU A 177 0.58 2.22 -2.32
N PRO A 178 1.34 2.17 -3.45
CA PRO A 178 1.89 3.38 -4.04
C PRO A 178 0.79 4.26 -4.62
N ILE A 179 0.93 5.57 -4.45
CA ILE A 179 0.17 6.58 -5.20
C ILE A 179 1.00 6.91 -6.44
N LYS A 180 0.44 6.64 -7.62
CA LYS A 180 1.11 6.90 -8.90
C LYS A 180 0.40 8.03 -9.63
N ASP A 181 1.18 8.94 -10.20
CA ASP A 181 0.66 10.01 -11.05
C ASP A 181 0.28 9.51 -12.45
N ALA A 182 -0.13 10.42 -13.32
CA ALA A 182 -0.54 10.11 -14.70
C ALA A 182 0.61 9.54 -15.57
N SER A 183 1.87 9.74 -15.19
CA SER A 183 3.04 9.17 -15.86
C SER A 183 3.37 7.76 -15.37
N GLY A 184 2.74 7.30 -14.27
CA GLY A 184 3.02 6.05 -13.58
C GLY A 184 4.14 6.16 -12.55
N GLU A 185 4.68 7.37 -12.30
CA GLU A 185 5.66 7.60 -11.24
C GLU A 185 5.00 7.50 -9.86
N THR A 186 5.70 6.84 -8.91
CA THR A 186 5.27 6.82 -7.51
C THR A 186 5.56 8.16 -6.84
N ILE A 187 4.51 8.93 -6.54
CA ILE A 187 4.58 10.26 -5.92
C ILE A 187 4.20 10.26 -4.44
N GLY A 188 3.73 9.15 -3.92
CA GLY A 188 3.31 9.00 -2.54
C GLY A 188 2.90 7.57 -2.21
N ALA A 189 2.24 7.39 -1.07
CA ALA A 189 1.68 6.11 -0.67
C ALA A 189 0.40 6.26 0.16
N TYR A 190 -0.52 5.34 -0.04
CA TYR A 190 -1.63 5.05 0.84
C TYR A 190 -1.17 4.14 1.99
N PHE A 191 -1.80 4.28 3.12
CA PHE A 191 -1.67 3.36 4.24
C PHE A 191 -3.01 3.16 4.93
N VAL A 192 -3.33 1.92 5.22
CA VAL A 192 -4.35 1.51 6.17
C VAL A 192 -3.78 0.45 7.11
N GLY A 193 -4.21 0.45 8.36
CA GLY A 193 -3.77 -0.53 9.34
C GLY A 193 -4.76 -0.70 10.47
N TYR A 194 -4.75 -1.86 11.08
CA TYR A 194 -5.54 -2.18 12.27
C TYR A 194 -4.62 -2.52 13.43
N LYS A 195 -4.83 -1.84 14.54
CA LYS A 195 -4.11 -2.13 15.78
C LYS A 195 -4.43 -3.55 16.25
N LYS A 196 -3.39 -4.30 16.63
CA LYS A 196 -3.50 -5.63 17.24
C LYS A 196 -3.87 -5.54 18.72
#